data_9dcbecddb1fead1635dbfdace58299b2
#
_entry.id   9dcbecddb1fead1635dbfdace58299b2
#
_cell.length_a   1.000
_cell.length_b   1.000
_cell.length_c   1.000
_cell.angle_alpha   90.00
_cell.angle_beta   90.00
_cell.angle_gamma   90.00
#
_symmetry.space_group_name_H-M   'P 1'
#
loop_
_entity.id
_entity.type
_entity.pdbx_description
1 polymer ?
#
loop_
_entity_poly.entity_id
_entity_poly.type
_entity_poly.pdbx_seq_one_letter_code
_entity_poly.pdbx_strand_id
1 'polypeptide(L)'
;LIISYPKHIQPKSECNQMVQNIDFAPTFLDLAGLDKPKYMPGTSLQPLFAGAPVKKWRKSLYYHYYDYPTYHLVRKHDGVRTERYKLIHFYGKGGERAVVENKYQGQPGTRENNCFNALKSINYFTDDADIDYWELYDIKSDPNELHNIYGKPGTQKIEKELKKLLANYRKNLKVDE
;
A
#
# COMPACT_ATOMS: atom_id res chain seq x y z
N LEU A 1 -11.08 9.73 0.80
CA LEU A 1 -11.34 10.09 2.19
C LEU A 1 -12.39 11.18 2.25
N ILE A 2 -13.38 11.03 3.13
CA ILE A 2 -14.40 12.04 3.44
C ILE A 2 -14.26 12.37 4.93
N ILE A 3 -14.19 13.66 5.26
CA ILE A 3 -14.11 14.14 6.63
C ILE A 3 -15.23 15.16 6.84
N SER A 4 -15.95 15.02 7.94
CA SER A 4 -16.94 16.02 8.40
C SER A 4 -16.50 16.54 9.76
N TYR A 5 -16.21 17.82 9.85
CA TYR A 5 -15.89 18.50 11.10
C TYR A 5 -16.48 19.92 11.03
N PRO A 6 -17.80 20.06 11.33
CA PRO A 6 -18.49 21.34 11.25
C PRO A 6 -17.75 22.43 12.05
N LYS A 7 -17.76 23.66 11.55
CA LYS A 7 -17.03 24.84 12.04
C LYS A 7 -15.52 24.87 11.74
N HIS A 8 -14.90 23.77 11.37
CA HIS A 8 -13.46 23.69 11.07
C HIS A 8 -13.18 23.36 9.61
N ILE A 9 -14.08 22.63 8.95
CA ILE A 9 -13.97 22.29 7.53
C ILE A 9 -15.16 22.89 6.79
N GLN A 10 -14.88 23.64 5.73
CA GLN A 10 -15.93 24.22 4.88
C GLN A 10 -16.68 23.10 4.15
N PRO A 11 -18.03 23.13 4.13
CA PRO A 11 -18.82 22.17 3.37
C PRO A 11 -18.41 22.17 1.88
N LYS A 12 -18.38 20.98 1.26
CA LYS A 12 -18.04 20.79 -0.15
C LYS A 12 -16.61 21.24 -0.54
N SER A 13 -15.72 21.43 0.44
CA SER A 13 -14.31 21.68 0.14
C SER A 13 -13.63 20.41 -0.35
N GLU A 14 -12.67 20.55 -1.25
CA GLU A 14 -11.88 19.46 -1.80
C GLU A 14 -10.39 19.73 -1.59
N CYS A 15 -9.64 18.65 -1.31
CA CYS A 15 -8.20 18.69 -1.16
C CYS A 15 -7.56 17.51 -1.92
N ASN A 16 -6.69 17.82 -2.88
CA ASN A 16 -6.02 16.83 -3.74
C ASN A 16 -4.65 16.37 -3.19
N GLN A 17 -4.29 16.79 -1.98
CA GLN A 17 -3.03 16.34 -1.37
C GLN A 17 -3.14 14.90 -0.88
N MET A 18 -2.03 14.15 -1.06
CA MET A 18 -1.99 12.73 -0.71
C MET A 18 -2.09 12.50 0.80
N VAL A 19 -3.03 11.67 1.21
CA VAL A 19 -3.27 11.27 2.61
C VAL A 19 -3.33 9.76 2.75
N GLN A 20 -3.10 9.25 3.95
CA GLN A 20 -3.14 7.83 4.28
C GLN A 20 -3.92 7.60 5.57
N ASN A 21 -4.37 6.37 5.81
CA ASN A 21 -5.06 5.98 7.04
C ASN A 21 -4.20 6.16 8.30
N ILE A 22 -2.86 6.02 8.19
CA ILE A 22 -1.93 6.28 9.29
C ILE A 22 -1.94 7.74 9.78
N ASP A 23 -2.57 8.65 9.03
CA ASP A 23 -2.70 10.06 9.38
C ASP A 23 -3.85 10.32 10.37
N PHE A 24 -4.77 9.36 10.54
CA PHE A 24 -5.94 9.56 11.41
C PHE A 24 -5.56 9.70 12.87
N ALA A 25 -4.73 8.79 13.38
CA ALA A 25 -4.33 8.83 14.77
C ALA A 25 -3.60 10.13 15.14
N PRO A 26 -2.57 10.59 14.39
CA PRO A 26 -1.95 11.89 14.68
C PRO A 26 -2.92 13.06 14.51
N THR A 27 -3.94 12.97 13.64
CA THR A 27 -4.96 14.01 13.51
C THR A 27 -5.82 14.09 14.77
N PHE A 28 -6.24 12.96 15.32
CA PHE A 28 -7.03 12.96 16.57
C PHE A 28 -6.22 13.47 17.76
N LEU A 29 -4.96 13.12 17.88
CA LEU A 29 -4.09 13.66 18.92
C LEU A 29 -3.95 15.18 18.81
N ASP A 30 -3.70 15.68 17.60
CA ASP A 30 -3.56 17.10 17.33
C ASP A 30 -4.84 17.88 17.65
N LEU A 31 -6.00 17.35 17.27
CA LEU A 31 -7.31 17.94 17.62
C LEU A 31 -7.59 17.92 19.13
N ALA A 32 -7.03 16.96 19.86
CA ALA A 32 -7.12 16.88 21.31
C ALA A 32 -6.08 17.73 22.05
N GLY A 33 -5.21 18.43 21.32
CA GLY A 33 -4.10 19.21 21.90
C GLY A 33 -2.99 18.36 22.52
N LEU A 34 -2.84 17.11 22.05
CA LEU A 34 -1.85 16.16 22.55
C LEU A 34 -0.68 16.00 21.57
N ASP A 35 0.51 15.85 22.10
CA ASP A 35 1.70 15.60 21.29
C ASP A 35 1.67 14.23 20.62
N LYS A 36 2.05 14.19 19.35
CA LYS A 36 2.21 12.94 18.61
C LYS A 36 3.45 12.18 19.09
N PRO A 37 3.34 10.89 19.47
CA PRO A 37 4.49 10.06 19.79
C PRO A 37 5.51 9.98 18.64
N LYS A 38 6.80 9.96 18.95
CA LYS A 38 7.89 9.96 17.94
C LYS A 38 7.87 8.73 17.02
N TYR A 39 7.36 7.60 17.49
CA TYR A 39 7.28 6.36 16.72
C TYR A 39 6.09 6.33 15.74
N MET A 40 5.18 7.29 15.80
CA MET A 40 3.98 7.34 14.94
C MET A 40 4.33 8.00 13.59
N PRO A 41 4.30 7.27 12.45
CA PRO A 41 4.80 7.80 11.17
C PRO A 41 3.84 8.76 10.46
N GLY A 42 2.57 8.75 10.78
CA GLY A 42 1.55 9.60 10.15
C GLY A 42 1.74 11.09 10.44
N THR A 43 1.02 11.91 9.70
CA THR A 43 1.02 13.38 9.81
C THR A 43 -0.40 13.86 10.01
N SER A 44 -0.63 14.79 10.96
CA SER A 44 -1.96 15.37 11.16
C SER A 44 -2.51 15.98 9.88
N LEU A 45 -3.79 15.71 9.61
CA LEU A 45 -4.55 16.28 8.47
C LEU A 45 -5.10 17.67 8.78
N GLN A 46 -5.00 18.14 10.03
CA GLN A 46 -5.55 19.45 10.45
C GLN A 46 -5.11 20.61 9.56
N PRO A 47 -3.84 20.69 9.11
CA PRO A 47 -3.42 21.75 8.19
C PRO A 47 -4.16 21.78 6.84
N LEU A 48 -4.78 20.65 6.45
CA LEU A 48 -5.55 20.54 5.20
C LEU A 48 -7.02 20.97 5.35
N PHE A 49 -7.51 21.18 6.56
CA PHE A 49 -8.92 21.50 6.82
C PHE A 49 -9.34 22.85 6.25
N ALA A 50 -8.39 23.77 6.04
CA ALA A 50 -8.66 25.05 5.40
C ALA A 50 -8.95 24.94 3.90
N GLY A 51 -8.84 23.76 3.29
CA GLY A 51 -9.03 23.53 1.86
C GLY A 51 -7.92 24.11 0.96
N ALA A 52 -6.93 24.78 1.54
CA ALA A 52 -5.81 25.34 0.80
C ALA A 52 -4.62 24.35 0.77
N PRO A 53 -3.84 24.30 -0.34
CA PRO A 53 -2.67 23.44 -0.43
C PRO A 53 -1.59 23.83 0.61
N VAL A 54 -1.08 22.83 1.33
CA VAL A 54 0.04 23.00 2.26
C VAL A 54 1.36 22.87 1.50
N LYS A 55 2.19 23.90 1.53
CA LYS A 55 3.44 23.96 0.74
C LYS A 55 4.43 22.82 1.01
N LYS A 56 4.51 22.35 2.25
CA LYS A 56 5.41 21.28 2.68
C LYS A 56 4.61 20.01 3.00
N TRP A 57 3.87 19.52 2.03
CA TRP A 57 3.16 18.25 2.14
C TRP A 57 3.91 17.13 1.42
N ARG A 58 3.59 15.89 1.76
CA ARG A 58 4.19 14.72 1.12
C ARG A 58 3.92 14.66 -0.38
N LYS A 59 4.91 14.22 -1.14
CA LYS A 59 4.82 14.05 -2.60
C LYS A 59 4.79 12.60 -3.03
N SER A 60 4.84 11.69 -2.07
CA SER A 60 4.77 10.25 -2.31
C SER A 60 4.18 9.53 -1.10
N LEU A 61 3.63 8.36 -1.36
CA LEU A 61 3.14 7.42 -0.37
C LEU A 61 3.88 6.11 -0.53
N TYR A 62 4.06 5.40 0.59
CA TYR A 62 4.47 4.01 0.63
C TYR A 62 3.32 3.17 1.17
N TYR A 63 3.15 1.97 0.64
CA TYR A 63 2.23 0.98 1.17
C TYR A 63 2.85 -0.41 1.10
N HIS A 64 2.41 -1.29 1.99
CA HIS A 64 2.89 -2.64 2.11
C HIS A 64 1.72 -3.58 2.36
N TYR A 65 1.65 -4.67 1.61
CA TYR A 65 0.74 -5.77 1.81
C TYR A 65 1.54 -7.06 2.00
N TYR A 66 1.52 -7.59 3.22
CA TYR A 66 2.30 -8.78 3.62
C TYR A 66 1.41 -9.95 4.07
N ASP A 67 0.08 -9.77 4.02
CA ASP A 67 -0.89 -10.77 4.45
C ASP A 67 -1.12 -11.84 3.39
N TYR A 68 -0.01 -12.39 2.90
CA TYR A 68 0.00 -13.52 1.97
C TYR A 68 0.48 -14.76 2.72
N PRO A 69 -0.14 -15.87 2.49
CA PRO A 69 -1.30 -16.18 1.64
C PRO A 69 -2.56 -16.39 2.49
N THR A 70 -3.30 -15.33 2.65
CA THR A 70 -4.58 -15.36 3.36
C THR A 70 -5.77 -15.32 2.41
N TYR A 71 -6.97 -15.07 2.94
CA TYR A 71 -8.24 -15.11 2.23
C TYR A 71 -8.34 -14.34 0.93
N HIS A 72 -7.49 -13.31 0.76
CA HIS A 72 -7.60 -12.38 -0.37
C HIS A 72 -6.85 -12.84 -1.61
N LEU A 73 -6.04 -13.89 -1.53
CA LEU A 73 -5.25 -14.43 -2.65
C LEU A 73 -4.33 -13.40 -3.33
N VAL A 74 -4.06 -12.29 -2.65
CA VAL A 74 -3.22 -11.24 -3.16
C VAL A 74 -1.78 -11.52 -2.77
N ARG A 75 -0.88 -11.56 -3.76
CA ARG A 75 0.55 -11.77 -3.54
C ARG A 75 1.13 -10.67 -2.67
N LYS A 76 2.10 -11.04 -1.82
CA LYS A 76 2.87 -10.08 -1.02
C LYS A 76 3.49 -9.05 -1.94
N HIS A 77 3.29 -7.78 -1.61
CA HIS A 77 3.83 -6.68 -2.38
C HIS A 77 3.95 -5.42 -1.55
N ASP A 78 4.79 -4.54 -2.00
CA ASP A 78 4.81 -3.17 -1.56
C ASP A 78 4.91 -2.20 -2.75
N GLY A 79 4.80 -0.94 -2.47
CA GLY A 79 4.85 0.02 -3.56
C GLY A 79 4.94 1.46 -3.10
N VAL A 80 5.22 2.29 -4.08
CA VAL A 80 5.21 3.74 -3.92
C VAL A 80 4.26 4.38 -4.93
N ARG A 81 3.57 5.41 -4.46
CA ARG A 81 2.73 6.26 -5.30
C ARG A 81 3.20 7.70 -5.20
N THR A 82 3.31 8.35 -6.34
CA THR A 82 3.47 9.80 -6.49
C THR A 82 2.16 10.39 -7.04
N GLU A 83 2.13 11.69 -7.33
CA GLU A 83 0.96 12.31 -7.96
C GLU A 83 0.65 11.71 -9.34
N ARG A 84 1.68 11.25 -10.07
CA ARG A 84 1.52 10.74 -11.43
C ARG A 84 1.74 9.25 -11.58
N TYR A 85 2.66 8.67 -10.85
CA TYR A 85 3.09 7.28 -11.06
C TYR A 85 2.86 6.43 -9.83
N LYS A 86 2.58 5.15 -10.07
CA LYS A 86 2.51 4.11 -9.05
C LYS A 86 3.41 2.95 -9.47
N LEU A 87 4.36 2.59 -8.63
CA LEU A 87 5.23 1.42 -8.79
C LEU A 87 4.87 0.39 -7.73
N ILE A 88 4.69 -0.85 -8.14
CA ILE A 88 4.39 -1.99 -7.27
C ILE A 88 5.48 -3.04 -7.47
N HIS A 89 5.96 -3.61 -6.39
CA HIS A 89 6.87 -4.75 -6.38
C HIS A 89 6.20 -5.93 -5.70
N PHE A 90 5.92 -6.96 -6.45
CA PHE A 90 5.49 -8.26 -5.94
C PHE A 90 6.73 -9.11 -5.69
N TYR A 91 6.86 -9.63 -4.48
CA TYR A 91 8.04 -10.39 -4.08
C TYR A 91 7.66 -11.52 -3.13
N GLY A 92 8.53 -12.52 -3.04
CA GLY A 92 8.37 -13.66 -2.17
C GLY A 92 9.33 -14.77 -2.57
N LYS A 93 9.63 -15.65 -1.65
CA LYS A 93 10.44 -16.82 -1.92
C LYS A 93 9.56 -18.04 -2.17
N GLY A 94 10.00 -18.91 -3.09
CA GLY A 94 9.43 -20.23 -3.25
C GLY A 94 9.42 -20.99 -1.92
N GLY A 95 8.44 -21.86 -1.73
CA GLY A 95 8.28 -22.63 -0.48
C GLY A 95 7.40 -21.96 0.59
N GLU A 96 6.97 -20.74 0.43
CA GLU A 96 5.94 -20.11 1.30
C GLU A 96 4.66 -20.96 1.33
N ARG A 97 4.41 -21.76 0.30
CA ARG A 97 3.34 -22.75 0.21
C ARG A 97 3.35 -23.76 1.36
N ALA A 98 4.49 -24.36 1.68
CA ALA A 98 4.58 -25.36 2.73
C ALA A 98 4.26 -24.78 4.12
N VAL A 99 4.63 -23.52 4.35
CA VAL A 99 4.30 -22.80 5.59
C VAL A 99 2.80 -22.58 5.69
N VAL A 100 2.13 -22.28 4.58
CA VAL A 100 0.69 -22.08 4.50
C VAL A 100 -0.06 -23.38 4.66
N GLU A 101 0.35 -24.42 3.93
CA GLU A 101 -0.27 -25.75 4.05
C GLU A 101 -0.26 -26.23 5.51
N ASN A 102 0.82 -26.01 6.23
CA ASN A 102 0.93 -26.41 7.63
C ASN A 102 0.14 -25.49 8.59
N LYS A 103 0.06 -24.20 8.30
CA LYS A 103 -0.59 -23.22 9.19
C LYS A 103 -2.10 -23.11 8.99
N TYR A 104 -2.57 -23.31 7.76
CA TYR A 104 -3.97 -23.06 7.38
C TYR A 104 -4.75 -24.31 6.99
N GLN A 105 -4.22 -25.50 7.19
CA GLN A 105 -4.99 -26.74 6.98
C GLN A 105 -6.32 -26.71 7.74
N GLY A 106 -6.36 -26.02 8.87
CA GLY A 106 -7.56 -25.91 9.69
C GLY A 106 -8.14 -27.27 10.08
N GLN A 107 -9.06 -27.30 11.01
CA GLN A 107 -9.80 -28.52 11.25
C GLN A 107 -10.84 -28.74 10.13
N PRO A 108 -11.05 -30.00 9.67
CA PRO A 108 -12.06 -30.31 8.67
C PRO A 108 -13.41 -29.66 8.98
N GLY A 109 -14.01 -29.00 8.00
CA GLY A 109 -15.30 -28.33 8.13
C GLY A 109 -15.25 -26.88 8.60
N THR A 110 -14.08 -26.35 9.00
CA THR A 110 -13.95 -24.93 9.31
C THR A 110 -13.92 -24.07 8.03
N ARG A 111 -14.21 -22.78 8.18
CA ARG A 111 -14.14 -21.82 7.06
C ARG A 111 -12.74 -21.75 6.48
N GLU A 112 -11.71 -21.80 7.33
CA GLU A 112 -10.30 -21.82 6.97
C GLU A 112 -9.96 -23.04 6.10
N ASN A 113 -10.38 -24.23 6.52
CA ASN A 113 -10.17 -25.46 5.76
C ASN A 113 -10.88 -25.45 4.41
N ASN A 114 -12.12 -24.97 4.36
CA ASN A 114 -12.87 -24.85 3.12
C ASN A 114 -12.23 -23.86 2.14
N CYS A 115 -11.74 -22.74 2.64
CA CYS A 115 -11.01 -21.75 1.84
C CYS A 115 -9.70 -22.35 1.31
N PHE A 116 -8.92 -22.97 2.17
CA PHE A 116 -7.69 -23.65 1.79
C PHE A 116 -7.90 -24.71 0.71
N ASN A 117 -8.92 -25.57 0.85
CA ASN A 117 -9.24 -26.60 -0.14
C ASN A 117 -9.70 -25.99 -1.47
N ALA A 118 -10.47 -24.92 -1.45
CA ALA A 118 -10.86 -24.19 -2.66
C ALA A 118 -9.62 -23.62 -3.39
N LEU A 119 -8.65 -23.07 -2.67
CA LEU A 119 -7.40 -22.57 -3.22
C LEU A 119 -6.55 -23.69 -3.82
N LYS A 120 -6.48 -24.81 -3.14
CA LYS A 120 -5.77 -26.00 -3.62
C LYS A 120 -6.39 -26.54 -4.90
N SER A 121 -7.71 -26.53 -5.03
CA SER A 121 -8.42 -27.05 -6.19
C SER A 121 -8.17 -26.24 -7.48
N ILE A 122 -7.83 -24.97 -7.38
CA ILE A 122 -7.49 -24.11 -8.53
C ILE A 122 -5.97 -23.99 -8.77
N ASN A 123 -5.19 -24.88 -8.16
CA ASN A 123 -3.72 -24.88 -8.26
C ASN A 123 -3.07 -23.53 -7.87
N TYR A 124 -3.71 -22.76 -7.00
CA TYR A 124 -3.22 -21.43 -6.60
C TYR A 124 -1.81 -21.47 -5.96
N PHE A 125 -1.49 -22.58 -5.31
CA PHE A 125 -0.21 -22.77 -4.63
C PHE A 125 0.85 -23.47 -5.50
N THR A 126 0.66 -23.61 -6.80
CA THR A 126 1.58 -24.37 -7.67
C THR A 126 2.89 -23.68 -7.97
N ASP A 127 3.01 -22.42 -7.61
CA ASP A 127 4.18 -21.62 -7.95
C ASP A 127 5.19 -21.63 -6.80
N ASP A 128 6.11 -22.61 -6.84
CA ASP A 128 7.22 -22.70 -5.90
C ASP A 128 8.41 -21.79 -6.27
N ALA A 129 8.26 -20.99 -7.33
CA ALA A 129 9.28 -20.07 -7.79
C ALA A 129 9.34 -18.79 -6.94
N ASP A 130 10.54 -18.26 -6.81
CA ASP A 130 10.71 -16.90 -6.29
C ASP A 130 9.95 -15.90 -7.17
N ILE A 131 9.28 -14.95 -6.51
CA ILE A 131 8.53 -13.91 -7.20
C ILE A 131 9.35 -12.63 -7.13
N ASP A 132 9.61 -12.05 -8.30
CA ASP A 132 10.17 -10.72 -8.48
C ASP A 132 9.48 -10.09 -9.68
N TYR A 133 8.29 -9.54 -9.46
CA TYR A 133 7.45 -8.98 -10.50
C TYR A 133 7.14 -7.51 -10.22
N TRP A 134 7.18 -6.69 -11.25
CA TRP A 134 7.02 -5.26 -11.14
C TRP A 134 5.87 -4.75 -11.99
N GLU A 135 5.15 -3.79 -11.45
CA GLU A 135 4.14 -3.03 -12.18
C GLU A 135 4.41 -1.54 -12.05
N LEU A 136 4.22 -0.82 -13.14
CA LEU A 136 4.30 0.63 -13.20
C LEU A 136 3.09 1.17 -13.93
N TYR A 137 2.42 2.13 -13.30
CA TYR A 137 1.25 2.80 -13.87
C TYR A 137 1.45 4.31 -13.94
N ASP A 138 1.09 4.93 -15.07
CA ASP A 138 0.95 6.38 -15.19
C ASP A 138 -0.52 6.77 -14.89
N ILE A 139 -0.82 7.03 -13.64
CA ILE A 139 -2.17 7.29 -13.13
C ILE A 139 -2.84 8.49 -13.84
N LYS A 140 -2.06 9.41 -14.38
CA LYS A 140 -2.59 10.57 -15.09
C LYS A 140 -3.17 10.20 -16.45
N SER A 141 -2.54 9.29 -17.19
CA SER A 141 -2.99 8.82 -18.50
C SER A 141 -3.85 7.56 -18.41
N ASP A 142 -3.69 6.77 -17.34
CA ASP A 142 -4.41 5.53 -17.07
C ASP A 142 -4.93 5.52 -15.61
N PRO A 143 -5.97 6.29 -15.29
CA PRO A 143 -6.49 6.39 -13.91
C PRO A 143 -7.09 5.09 -13.38
N ASN A 144 -7.39 4.14 -14.24
CA ASN A 144 -7.93 2.82 -13.88
C ASN A 144 -6.84 1.75 -13.72
N GLU A 145 -5.56 2.10 -13.95
CA GLU A 145 -4.42 1.19 -13.81
C GLU A 145 -4.57 -0.12 -14.61
N LEU A 146 -5.04 -0.01 -15.86
CA LEU A 146 -5.30 -1.16 -16.73
C LEU A 146 -4.06 -1.59 -17.54
N HIS A 147 -3.06 -0.72 -17.66
CA HIS A 147 -1.90 -0.93 -18.53
C HIS A 147 -0.61 -0.84 -17.73
N ASN A 148 -0.03 -2.00 -17.40
CA ASN A 148 1.31 -2.05 -16.84
C ASN A 148 2.32 -1.60 -17.90
N ILE A 149 3.03 -0.50 -17.61
CA ILE A 149 4.07 0.08 -18.49
C ILE A 149 5.49 -0.23 -18.02
N TYR A 150 5.67 -1.03 -16.98
CA TYR A 150 6.99 -1.43 -16.51
C TYR A 150 7.76 -2.16 -17.61
N GLY A 151 9.04 -1.81 -17.80
CA GLY A 151 9.90 -2.40 -18.84
C GLY A 151 9.60 -1.91 -20.26
N LYS A 152 8.66 -0.99 -20.47
CA LYS A 152 8.37 -0.44 -21.80
C LYS A 152 9.44 0.57 -22.22
N PRO A 153 9.63 0.79 -23.54
CA PRO A 153 10.53 1.84 -24.02
C PRO A 153 10.16 3.22 -23.44
N GLY A 154 11.15 3.93 -22.91
CA GLY A 154 10.97 5.27 -22.35
C GLY A 154 10.63 5.33 -20.84
N THR A 155 10.41 4.19 -20.17
CA THR A 155 10.08 4.16 -18.73
C THR A 155 11.30 4.01 -17.81
N GLN A 156 12.47 3.68 -18.32
CA GLN A 156 13.68 3.31 -17.58
C GLN A 156 14.09 4.36 -16.54
N LYS A 157 13.95 5.64 -16.87
CA LYS A 157 14.31 6.74 -15.97
C LYS A 157 13.36 6.78 -14.77
N ILE A 158 12.06 6.74 -15.01
CA ILE A 158 11.05 6.79 -13.94
C ILE A 158 11.08 5.51 -13.09
N GLU A 159 11.31 4.35 -13.69
CA GLU A 159 11.49 3.11 -12.95
C GLU A 159 12.65 3.21 -11.94
N LYS A 160 13.80 3.71 -12.39
CA LYS A 160 14.98 3.91 -11.54
C LYS A 160 14.69 4.88 -10.40
N GLU A 161 14.00 5.99 -10.68
CA GLU A 161 13.64 6.99 -9.68
C GLU A 161 12.69 6.40 -8.63
N LEU A 162 11.65 5.69 -9.06
CA LEU A 162 10.66 5.09 -8.16
C LEU A 162 11.22 3.91 -7.37
N LYS A 163 12.07 3.07 -7.97
CA LYS A 163 12.80 2.01 -7.25
C LYS A 163 13.70 2.58 -6.15
N LYS A 164 14.40 3.68 -6.43
CA LYS A 164 15.19 4.38 -5.41
C LYS A 164 14.32 4.93 -4.29
N LEU A 165 13.15 5.48 -4.65
CA LEU A 165 12.18 5.99 -3.67
C LEU A 165 11.66 4.85 -2.79
N LEU A 166 11.30 3.72 -3.38
CA LEU A 166 10.83 2.52 -2.67
C LEU A 166 11.91 2.01 -1.69
N ALA A 167 13.15 1.86 -2.16
CA ALA A 167 14.27 1.42 -1.33
C ALA A 167 14.52 2.36 -0.14
N ASN A 168 14.37 3.69 -0.34
CA ASN A 168 14.47 4.65 0.74
C ASN A 168 13.35 4.48 1.80
N TYR A 169 12.12 4.21 1.36
CA TYR A 169 11.01 3.92 2.28
C TYR A 169 11.25 2.64 3.07
N ARG A 170 11.64 1.55 2.43
CA ARG A 170 11.97 0.28 3.08
C ARG A 170 13.04 0.47 4.16
N LYS A 171 14.13 1.14 3.81
CA LYS A 171 15.21 1.45 4.75
C LYS A 171 14.73 2.26 5.95
N ASN A 172 13.97 3.33 5.72
CA ASN A 172 13.54 4.24 6.79
C ASN A 172 12.49 3.61 7.70
N LEU A 173 11.64 2.75 7.15
CA LEU A 173 10.58 2.06 7.87
C LEU A 173 11.04 0.72 8.45
N LYS A 174 12.29 0.30 8.16
CA LYS A 174 12.87 -0.98 8.59
C LYS A 174 12.01 -2.17 8.16
N VAL A 175 11.56 -2.13 6.91
CA VAL A 175 10.82 -3.23 6.31
C VAL A 175 11.83 -4.27 5.83
N ASP A 176 11.77 -5.46 6.39
CA ASP A 176 12.56 -6.62 5.95
C ASP A 176 11.88 -7.24 4.73
N GLU A 177 12.69 -7.63 3.72
CA GLU A 177 12.24 -8.34 2.51
C GLU A 177 12.18 -9.85 2.73
#